data_687214f2d26cc2af041727b136297359
#
_entry.id   687214f2d26cc2af041727b136297359
#
_cell.length_a   1.000
_cell.length_b   1.000
_cell.length_c   1.000
_cell.angle_alpha   90.00
_cell.angle_beta   90.00
_cell.angle_gamma   90.00
#
_symmetry.space_group_name_H-M   'P 1'
#
loop_
_entity.id
_entity.type
_entity.pdbx_description
1 polymer ?
#
loop_
_entity_poly.entity_id
_entity_poly.type
_entity_poly.pdbx_seq_one_letter_code
_entity_poly.pdbx_strand_id
1 'polypeptide(L)'
;MDDGSRKRIMPDKTEKTDRKRNMNQEDQARHVAAIEAQGYTIVENAIEPELVDELNATLLRLEREMNVLPAKNTFEGHRTVRIYNLLALAPVFQRIPVHAGVLPVVEGVLDEGCLVSSLSSISIDPGETGQPIHADDQAMPVAKPHAPFVCNSMWALTDFTEENGATRIIPGTHKWDHSPVYGQHYDSIPAEMPKGSVLIWHGSLWHGGGANKSDKRRVGIAMNYCAGYIRQQENQQLGIPLELVKSFEPRLQELCGFGAYRNLIGHIDKKTPAQRLLGVERDFRSIWDA
;
A
#
# COMPACT_ATOMS: atom_id res chain seq x y z
N MET A 1 -43.05 -49.70 27.53
CA MET A 1 -43.43 -48.56 26.76
C MET A 1 -42.32 -47.50 27.00
N ASP A 2 -41.40 -47.49 26.10
CA ASP A 2 -40.13 -46.74 26.21
C ASP A 2 -40.28 -45.47 25.39
N ASP A 3 -40.27 -44.31 26.02
CA ASP A 3 -40.40 -43.01 25.36
C ASP A 3 -38.99 -42.42 25.14
N GLY A 4 -38.49 -42.71 23.95
CA GLY A 4 -37.17 -42.26 23.50
C GLY A 4 -37.15 -40.83 23.03
N SER A 5 -37.14 -39.82 23.91
CA SER A 5 -36.95 -38.42 23.50
C SER A 5 -35.49 -38.16 23.06
N ARG A 6 -35.25 -38.21 21.76
CA ARG A 6 -33.98 -37.74 21.13
C ARG A 6 -33.85 -36.24 21.26
N LYS A 7 -33.01 -35.75 22.17
CA LYS A 7 -32.53 -34.36 22.18
C LYS A 7 -31.73 -34.09 20.90
N ARG A 8 -32.26 -33.20 20.05
CA ARG A 8 -31.51 -32.59 18.95
C ARG A 8 -30.40 -31.71 19.55
N ILE A 9 -29.17 -32.12 19.41
CA ILE A 9 -27.99 -31.27 19.66
C ILE A 9 -27.95 -30.23 18.53
N MET A 10 -28.21 -28.97 18.87
CA MET A 10 -27.94 -27.86 17.94
C MET A 10 -26.43 -27.67 17.85
N PRO A 11 -25.88 -27.41 16.66
CA PRO A 11 -24.45 -27.10 16.54
C PRO A 11 -24.15 -25.75 17.20
N ASP A 12 -23.08 -25.77 17.99
CA ASP A 12 -22.51 -24.62 18.69
C ASP A 12 -22.11 -23.53 17.68
N LYS A 13 -22.64 -22.31 17.87
CA LYS A 13 -22.44 -21.15 17.02
C LYS A 13 -21.17 -20.33 17.37
N THR A 14 -20.14 -20.95 17.91
CA THR A 14 -18.92 -20.26 18.37
C THR A 14 -17.63 -20.80 17.75
N GLU A 15 -17.63 -21.06 16.45
CA GLU A 15 -16.40 -21.11 15.67
C GLU A 15 -16.44 -20.06 14.54
N LYS A 16 -16.42 -18.79 14.90
CA LYS A 16 -15.87 -17.77 14.00
C LYS A 16 -14.35 -17.88 14.09
N THR A 17 -13.83 -18.85 13.36
CA THR A 17 -12.40 -18.97 13.12
C THR A 17 -11.87 -17.66 12.55
N ASP A 18 -10.92 -17.04 13.25
CA ASP A 18 -9.93 -16.09 12.77
C ASP A 18 -9.15 -16.73 11.59
N ARG A 19 -9.78 -16.84 10.44
CA ARG A 19 -9.07 -17.12 9.20
C ARG A 19 -8.37 -15.80 8.80
N LYS A 20 -7.11 -15.63 9.22
CA LYS A 20 -6.21 -14.71 8.51
C LYS A 20 -6.45 -14.97 7.02
N ARG A 21 -6.97 -13.98 6.30
CA ARG A 21 -7.19 -14.10 4.86
C ARG A 21 -5.84 -14.02 4.16
N ASN A 22 -5.06 -15.09 4.24
CA ASN A 22 -3.87 -15.23 3.43
C ASN A 22 -4.32 -15.37 1.98
N MET A 23 -3.77 -14.57 1.10
CA MET A 23 -4.00 -14.69 -0.34
C MET A 23 -3.47 -16.04 -0.80
N ASN A 24 -4.31 -16.82 -1.47
CA ASN A 24 -3.86 -18.06 -2.11
C ASN A 24 -3.21 -17.78 -3.47
N GLN A 25 -2.48 -18.75 -4.02
CA GLN A 25 -1.75 -18.58 -5.27
C GLN A 25 -2.66 -18.30 -6.49
N GLU A 26 -3.87 -18.87 -6.53
CA GLU A 26 -4.83 -18.64 -7.62
C GLU A 26 -5.36 -17.19 -7.58
N ASP A 27 -5.74 -16.69 -6.41
CA ASP A 27 -6.17 -15.31 -6.22
C ASP A 27 -5.03 -14.33 -6.52
N GLN A 28 -3.81 -14.61 -6.06
CA GLN A 28 -2.62 -13.81 -6.40
C GLN A 28 -2.43 -13.72 -7.91
N ALA A 29 -2.41 -14.86 -8.60
CA ALA A 29 -2.23 -14.90 -10.06
C ALA A 29 -3.32 -14.12 -10.80
N ARG A 30 -4.57 -14.21 -10.34
CA ARG A 30 -5.71 -13.46 -10.90
C ARG A 30 -5.53 -11.95 -10.74
N HIS A 31 -5.10 -11.48 -9.57
CA HIS A 31 -4.87 -10.06 -9.32
C HIS A 31 -3.66 -9.53 -10.10
N VAL A 32 -2.58 -10.28 -10.19
CA VAL A 32 -1.40 -9.93 -11.00
C VAL A 32 -1.77 -9.84 -12.47
N ALA A 33 -2.50 -10.82 -13.01
CA ALA A 33 -2.97 -10.81 -14.40
C ALA A 33 -3.90 -9.61 -14.70
N ALA A 34 -4.75 -9.20 -13.74
CA ALA A 34 -5.57 -8.00 -13.88
C ALA A 34 -4.72 -6.73 -13.96
N ILE A 35 -3.67 -6.58 -13.12
CA ILE A 35 -2.73 -5.46 -13.19
C ILE A 35 -1.99 -5.45 -14.52
N GLU A 36 -1.53 -6.59 -15.01
CA GLU A 36 -0.88 -6.69 -16.31
C GLU A 36 -1.82 -6.33 -17.47
N ALA A 37 -3.08 -6.74 -17.40
CA ALA A 37 -4.06 -6.50 -18.45
C ALA A 37 -4.53 -5.04 -18.52
N GLN A 38 -4.93 -4.47 -17.38
CA GLN A 38 -5.62 -3.16 -17.30
C GLN A 38 -4.92 -2.12 -16.43
N GLY A 39 -3.84 -2.49 -15.74
CA GLY A 39 -3.03 -1.59 -14.92
C GLY A 39 -3.40 -1.57 -13.44
N TYR A 40 -4.49 -2.20 -13.02
CA TYR A 40 -4.94 -2.20 -11.62
C TYR A 40 -5.78 -3.42 -11.26
N THR A 41 -5.98 -3.59 -9.97
CA THR A 41 -6.95 -4.53 -9.39
C THR A 41 -7.50 -3.98 -8.06
N ILE A 42 -8.66 -4.46 -7.62
CA ILE A 42 -9.22 -4.22 -6.29
C ILE A 42 -9.31 -5.55 -5.56
N VAL A 43 -8.70 -5.61 -4.37
CA VAL A 43 -8.86 -6.72 -3.44
C VAL A 43 -9.92 -6.32 -2.42
N GLU A 44 -11.15 -6.79 -2.64
CA GLU A 44 -12.26 -6.45 -1.74
C GLU A 44 -12.13 -7.15 -0.39
N ASN A 45 -12.51 -6.44 0.67
CA ASN A 45 -12.47 -6.94 2.05
C ASN A 45 -11.09 -7.54 2.41
N ALA A 46 -10.01 -6.94 1.91
CA ALA A 46 -8.65 -7.41 2.18
C ALA A 46 -8.23 -7.21 3.63
N ILE A 47 -8.72 -6.13 4.25
CA ILE A 47 -8.31 -5.67 5.58
C ILE A 47 -9.36 -6.09 6.60
N GLU A 48 -8.93 -6.64 7.73
CA GLU A 48 -9.81 -6.98 8.85
C GLU A 48 -10.46 -5.70 9.41
N PRO A 49 -11.76 -5.73 9.76
CA PRO A 49 -12.46 -4.55 10.29
C PRO A 49 -11.77 -3.93 11.51
N GLU A 50 -11.23 -4.74 12.39
CA GLU A 50 -10.52 -4.32 13.60
C GLU A 50 -9.25 -3.53 13.26
N LEU A 51 -8.51 -3.96 12.22
CA LEU A 51 -7.34 -3.23 11.74
C LEU A 51 -7.74 -1.90 11.12
N VAL A 52 -8.81 -1.87 10.33
CA VAL A 52 -9.30 -0.61 9.74
C VAL A 52 -9.69 0.38 10.83
N ASP A 53 -10.37 -0.06 11.87
CA ASP A 53 -10.80 0.79 12.98
C ASP A 53 -9.60 1.29 13.80
N GLU A 54 -8.58 0.46 14.06
CA GLU A 54 -7.34 0.84 14.72
C GLU A 54 -6.54 1.87 13.90
N LEU A 55 -6.42 1.65 12.59
CA LEU A 55 -5.76 2.60 11.67
C LEU A 55 -6.46 3.96 11.68
N ASN A 56 -7.80 3.99 11.54
CA ASN A 56 -8.58 5.22 11.58
C ASN A 56 -8.40 5.98 12.91
N ALA A 57 -8.54 5.27 14.03
CA ALA A 57 -8.40 5.89 15.35
C ALA A 57 -6.99 6.48 15.55
N THR A 58 -5.95 5.74 15.09
CA THR A 58 -4.56 6.19 15.18
C THR A 58 -4.31 7.41 14.32
N LEU A 59 -4.79 7.44 13.07
CA LEU A 59 -4.64 8.59 12.19
C LEU A 59 -5.31 9.83 12.75
N LEU A 60 -6.58 9.73 13.22
CA LEU A 60 -7.29 10.84 13.84
C LEU A 60 -6.58 11.39 15.09
N ARG A 61 -5.96 10.51 15.87
CA ARG A 61 -5.14 10.93 17.02
C ARG A 61 -3.89 11.69 16.56
N LEU A 62 -3.14 11.13 15.62
CA LEU A 62 -1.90 11.73 15.11
C LEU A 62 -2.16 13.09 14.42
N GLU A 63 -3.23 13.20 13.63
CA GLU A 63 -3.61 14.49 13.00
C GLU A 63 -3.81 15.58 14.04
N ARG A 64 -4.45 15.25 15.18
CA ARG A 64 -4.66 16.21 16.28
C ARG A 64 -3.37 16.52 17.05
N GLU A 65 -2.62 15.48 17.44
CA GLU A 65 -1.39 15.63 18.25
C GLU A 65 -0.31 16.40 17.49
N MET A 66 -0.18 16.17 16.18
CA MET A 66 0.81 16.82 15.33
C MET A 66 0.29 18.15 14.74
N ASN A 67 -0.97 18.51 14.97
CA ASN A 67 -1.64 19.68 14.38
C ASN A 67 -1.44 19.75 12.86
N VAL A 68 -1.69 18.62 12.17
CA VAL A 68 -1.46 18.52 10.72
C VAL A 68 -2.49 19.35 9.97
N LEU A 69 -2.02 20.24 9.12
CA LEU A 69 -2.86 21.12 8.31
C LEU A 69 -2.90 20.62 6.86
N PRO A 70 -3.98 20.94 6.11
CA PRO A 70 -4.03 20.67 4.68
C PRO A 70 -2.86 21.32 3.94
N ALA A 71 -2.41 20.69 2.86
CA ALA A 71 -1.41 21.24 1.98
C ALA A 71 -1.90 22.54 1.30
N LYS A 72 -0.95 23.32 0.76
CA LYS A 72 -1.26 24.59 0.08
C LYS A 72 -0.92 24.52 -1.41
N ASN A 73 -1.13 23.36 -2.02
CA ASN A 73 -0.83 23.16 -3.44
C ASN A 73 -1.92 22.26 -4.08
N THR A 74 -2.04 22.33 -5.39
CA THR A 74 -3.07 21.60 -6.15
C THR A 74 -2.80 20.11 -6.27
N PHE A 75 -1.56 19.67 -6.07
CA PHE A 75 -1.22 18.23 -6.16
C PHE A 75 -1.67 17.47 -4.92
N GLU A 76 -1.37 17.99 -3.75
CA GLU A 76 -1.76 17.33 -2.49
C GLU A 76 -3.21 17.66 -2.09
N GLY A 77 -3.74 18.80 -2.53
CA GLY A 77 -5.07 19.31 -2.23
C GLY A 77 -5.08 20.39 -1.14
N HIS A 78 -6.04 21.30 -1.23
CA HIS A 78 -6.21 22.42 -0.27
C HIS A 78 -7.06 22.03 0.94
N ARG A 79 -7.77 20.91 0.87
CA ARG A 79 -8.61 20.33 1.93
C ARG A 79 -8.23 18.85 2.18
N THR A 80 -7.04 18.47 1.81
CA THR A 80 -6.49 17.12 2.01
C THR A 80 -5.41 17.17 3.07
N VAL A 81 -5.55 16.35 4.09
CA VAL A 81 -4.57 16.17 5.16
C VAL A 81 -3.75 14.92 4.89
N ARG A 82 -2.42 15.03 4.98
CA ARG A 82 -1.49 13.92 4.79
C ARG A 82 -0.52 13.84 5.96
N ILE A 83 -0.24 12.61 6.39
CA ILE A 83 0.85 12.31 7.33
C ILE A 83 1.79 11.36 6.60
N TYR A 84 3.05 11.71 6.52
CA TYR A 84 4.11 10.92 5.90
C TYR A 84 4.86 10.09 6.94
N ASN A 85 5.69 9.16 6.47
CA ASN A 85 6.58 8.33 7.28
C ASN A 85 5.84 7.60 8.42
N LEU A 86 4.69 7.03 8.13
CA LEU A 86 3.81 6.42 9.14
C LEU A 86 4.48 5.30 9.93
N LEU A 87 5.44 4.57 9.34
CA LEU A 87 6.18 3.51 10.03
C LEU A 87 6.94 3.98 11.26
N ALA A 88 7.35 5.26 11.28
CA ALA A 88 8.03 5.85 12.43
C ALA A 88 7.09 6.32 13.55
N LEU A 89 5.77 6.35 13.30
CA LEU A 89 4.81 7.04 14.18
C LEU A 89 4.00 6.11 15.08
N ALA A 90 3.61 4.92 14.60
CA ALA A 90 2.86 3.99 15.44
C ALA A 90 3.00 2.53 14.96
N PRO A 91 2.98 1.54 15.88
CA PRO A 91 3.14 0.11 15.56
C PRO A 91 2.08 -0.45 14.62
N VAL A 92 0.85 0.07 14.63
CA VAL A 92 -0.24 -0.41 13.77
C VAL A 92 0.12 -0.30 12.29
N PHE A 93 0.88 0.73 11.88
CA PHE A 93 1.29 0.92 10.49
C PHE A 93 2.31 -0.11 9.99
N GLN A 94 3.03 -0.78 10.91
CA GLN A 94 3.97 -1.86 10.57
C GLN A 94 3.26 -3.06 9.94
N ARG A 95 1.95 -3.23 10.18
CA ARG A 95 1.13 -4.31 9.63
C ARG A 95 0.79 -4.12 8.15
N ILE A 96 0.88 -2.89 7.64
CA ILE A 96 0.46 -2.55 6.26
C ILE A 96 1.42 -3.14 5.22
N PRO A 97 2.74 -2.89 5.25
CA PRO A 97 3.63 -3.34 4.18
C PRO A 97 3.76 -4.86 4.07
N VAL A 98 3.51 -5.58 5.15
CA VAL A 98 3.65 -7.05 5.24
C VAL A 98 2.30 -7.78 5.22
N HIS A 99 1.23 -7.07 4.87
CA HIS A 99 -0.12 -7.63 4.95
C HIS A 99 -0.32 -8.79 3.98
N ALA A 100 -0.69 -9.96 4.51
CA ALA A 100 -0.76 -11.21 3.76
C ALA A 100 -1.85 -11.24 2.66
N GLY A 101 -2.81 -10.32 2.68
CA GLY A 101 -3.82 -10.14 1.63
C GLY A 101 -3.39 -9.17 0.52
N VAL A 102 -2.24 -8.50 0.64
CA VAL A 102 -1.81 -7.44 -0.30
C VAL A 102 -0.39 -7.66 -0.82
N LEU A 103 0.59 -7.88 0.08
CA LEU A 103 2.00 -8.00 -0.30
C LEU A 103 2.25 -9.07 -1.40
N PRO A 104 1.63 -10.26 -1.39
CA PRO A 104 1.86 -11.26 -2.44
C PRO A 104 1.51 -10.74 -3.85
N VAL A 105 0.48 -9.89 -4.00
CA VAL A 105 0.15 -9.29 -5.31
C VAL A 105 1.25 -8.33 -5.75
N VAL A 106 1.77 -7.51 -4.85
CA VAL A 106 2.86 -6.57 -5.12
C VAL A 106 4.14 -7.32 -5.51
N GLU A 107 4.47 -8.40 -4.79
CA GLU A 107 5.62 -9.27 -5.10
C GLU A 107 5.45 -9.96 -6.45
N GLY A 108 4.22 -10.32 -6.82
CA GLY A 108 3.93 -10.85 -8.15
C GLY A 108 4.12 -9.85 -9.30
N VAL A 109 4.04 -8.55 -9.01
CA VAL A 109 4.26 -7.46 -9.99
C VAL A 109 5.72 -7.01 -10.03
N LEU A 110 6.38 -6.87 -8.87
CA LEU A 110 7.73 -6.28 -8.76
C LEU A 110 8.85 -7.31 -8.56
N ASP A 111 8.65 -8.32 -7.82
CA ASP A 111 9.39 -9.43 -7.24
C ASP A 111 9.52 -9.33 -5.70
N GLU A 112 10.01 -10.42 -5.08
CA GLU A 112 10.18 -10.53 -3.62
C GLU A 112 11.21 -9.52 -3.05
N GLY A 113 12.06 -8.95 -3.88
CA GLY A 113 13.05 -7.95 -3.47
C GLY A 113 12.50 -6.52 -3.41
N CYS A 114 11.20 -6.31 -3.59
CA CYS A 114 10.58 -4.98 -3.54
C CYS A 114 10.80 -4.28 -2.18
N LEU A 115 10.72 -2.94 -2.22
CA LEU A 115 10.93 -2.08 -1.05
C LEU A 115 9.68 -1.22 -0.79
N VAL A 116 9.46 -0.85 0.47
CA VAL A 116 8.58 0.28 0.83
C VAL A 116 9.14 1.56 0.23
N SER A 117 8.45 2.15 -0.72
CA SER A 117 8.83 3.42 -1.31
C SER A 117 8.36 4.61 -0.48
N SER A 118 7.09 4.58 -0.05
CA SER A 118 6.53 5.53 0.93
C SER A 118 5.28 4.96 1.58
N LEU A 119 4.96 5.46 2.78
CA LEU A 119 3.72 5.12 3.49
C LEU A 119 3.13 6.38 4.11
N SER A 120 2.00 6.83 3.57
CA SER A 120 1.34 8.07 3.99
C SER A 120 -0.17 7.92 4.10
N SER A 121 -0.80 8.73 4.96
CA SER A 121 -2.26 8.88 4.97
C SER A 121 -2.73 9.91 3.95
N ILE A 122 -3.96 9.74 3.49
CA ILE A 122 -4.65 10.69 2.62
C ILE A 122 -6.09 10.83 3.11
N SER A 123 -6.35 11.93 3.80
CA SER A 123 -7.68 12.26 4.32
C SER A 123 -8.23 13.46 3.53
N ILE A 124 -9.28 13.23 2.75
CA ILE A 124 -9.89 14.24 1.86
C ILE A 124 -11.16 14.77 2.50
N ASP A 125 -11.15 16.05 2.87
CA ASP A 125 -12.31 16.71 3.46
C ASP A 125 -13.36 17.13 2.40
N PRO A 126 -14.62 17.35 2.80
CA PRO A 126 -15.66 17.87 1.93
C PRO A 126 -15.25 19.14 1.18
N GLY A 127 -15.57 19.20 -0.12
CA GLY A 127 -15.24 20.33 -0.99
C GLY A 127 -13.83 20.33 -1.55
N GLU A 128 -13.04 19.26 -1.37
CA GLU A 128 -11.76 19.13 -2.07
C GLU A 128 -11.96 18.91 -3.56
N THR A 129 -11.10 19.51 -4.37
CA THR A 129 -11.06 19.35 -5.81
C THR A 129 -10.33 18.08 -6.24
N GLY A 130 -10.57 17.61 -7.46
CA GLY A 130 -9.84 16.47 -8.00
C GLY A 130 -8.36 16.75 -8.17
N GLN A 131 -7.52 15.79 -7.83
CA GLN A 131 -6.09 15.83 -8.10
C GLN A 131 -5.84 15.74 -9.61
N PRO A 132 -4.86 16.47 -10.16
CA PRO A 132 -4.44 16.28 -11.54
C PRO A 132 -4.03 14.83 -11.83
N ILE A 133 -4.42 14.34 -13.01
CA ILE A 133 -4.02 13.00 -13.47
C ILE A 133 -2.51 12.95 -13.63
N HIS A 134 -1.90 11.90 -13.09
CA HIS A 134 -0.47 11.64 -13.11
C HIS A 134 -0.17 10.13 -13.17
N ALA A 135 1.08 9.79 -13.38
CA ALA A 135 1.61 8.44 -13.18
C ALA A 135 2.74 8.53 -12.14
N ASP A 136 2.80 7.58 -11.21
CA ASP A 136 3.75 7.65 -10.08
C ASP A 136 5.21 7.54 -10.49
N ASP A 137 5.46 6.89 -11.62
CA ASP A 137 6.79 6.72 -12.20
C ASP A 137 7.16 7.76 -13.28
N GLN A 138 6.31 8.76 -13.52
CA GLN A 138 6.55 9.74 -14.62
C GLN A 138 7.81 10.58 -14.44
N ALA A 139 8.35 10.68 -13.22
CA ALA A 139 9.61 11.36 -12.96
C ALA A 139 10.84 10.50 -13.28
N MET A 140 10.68 9.20 -13.56
CA MET A 140 11.78 8.30 -13.89
C MET A 140 12.19 8.50 -15.36
N PRO A 141 13.49 8.72 -15.64
CA PRO A 141 13.98 9.01 -16.99
C PRO A 141 14.11 7.73 -17.83
N VAL A 142 13.03 6.97 -17.96
CA VAL A 142 12.99 5.69 -18.68
C VAL A 142 11.90 5.76 -19.75
N ALA A 143 12.21 5.25 -20.93
CA ALA A 143 11.24 5.18 -22.02
C ALA A 143 10.05 4.29 -21.65
N LYS A 144 8.85 4.69 -22.01
CA LYS A 144 7.62 3.93 -21.82
C LYS A 144 7.24 3.18 -23.11
N PRO A 145 6.51 2.05 -23.02
CA PRO A 145 6.23 1.33 -21.78
C PRO A 145 7.48 0.58 -21.28
N HIS A 146 7.54 0.33 -19.99
CA HIS A 146 8.65 -0.40 -19.36
C HIS A 146 8.12 -1.41 -18.31
N ALA A 147 9.00 -2.29 -17.83
CA ALA A 147 8.71 -3.18 -16.72
C ALA A 147 8.29 -2.36 -15.47
N PRO A 148 7.46 -2.88 -14.59
CA PRO A 148 7.03 -2.15 -13.41
C PRO A 148 8.20 -1.83 -12.48
N PHE A 149 8.43 -0.55 -12.18
CA PHE A 149 9.38 -0.08 -11.18
C PHE A 149 8.69 0.30 -9.89
N VAL A 150 7.40 0.56 -9.96
CA VAL A 150 6.53 0.98 -8.86
C VAL A 150 5.24 0.18 -8.94
N CYS A 151 4.78 -0.30 -7.80
CA CYS A 151 3.47 -0.89 -7.61
C CYS A 151 2.87 -0.31 -6.34
N ASN A 152 1.78 0.43 -6.46
CA ASN A 152 1.22 1.18 -5.36
C ASN A 152 -0.12 0.60 -4.92
N SER A 153 -0.54 0.93 -3.71
CA SER A 153 -1.83 0.53 -3.19
C SER A 153 -2.50 1.65 -2.39
N MET A 154 -3.84 1.73 -2.51
CA MET A 154 -4.69 2.62 -1.74
C MET A 154 -5.61 1.80 -0.85
N TRP A 155 -5.48 1.96 0.44
CA TRP A 155 -6.20 1.25 1.48
C TRP A 155 -7.43 2.05 1.90
N ALA A 156 -8.62 1.53 1.67
CA ALA A 156 -9.87 2.21 1.98
C ALA A 156 -10.23 2.08 3.46
N LEU A 157 -10.03 3.13 4.23
CA LEU A 157 -10.43 3.18 5.64
C LEU A 157 -11.86 3.72 5.83
N THR A 158 -12.46 4.26 4.78
CA THR A 158 -13.89 4.55 4.59
C THR A 158 -14.33 3.96 3.27
N ASP A 159 -15.61 3.91 2.96
CA ASP A 159 -16.05 3.62 1.60
C ASP A 159 -15.49 4.65 0.63
N PHE A 160 -15.05 4.20 -0.55
CA PHE A 160 -14.63 5.06 -1.65
C PHE A 160 -15.73 5.04 -2.71
N THR A 161 -16.34 6.18 -2.94
CA THR A 161 -17.40 6.39 -3.94
C THR A 161 -17.01 7.53 -4.87
N GLU A 162 -17.61 7.61 -6.04
CA GLU A 162 -17.40 8.75 -6.93
C GLU A 162 -17.68 10.08 -6.22
N GLU A 163 -18.72 10.12 -5.39
CA GLU A 163 -19.17 11.33 -4.70
C GLU A 163 -18.15 11.82 -3.65
N ASN A 164 -17.49 10.89 -2.91
CA ASN A 164 -16.53 11.25 -1.85
C ASN A 164 -15.07 11.30 -2.31
N GLY A 165 -14.83 11.21 -3.62
CA GLY A 165 -13.50 11.36 -4.18
C GLY A 165 -12.69 10.06 -4.29
N ALA A 166 -13.35 8.94 -4.64
CA ALA A 166 -12.66 7.72 -5.02
C ALA A 166 -11.54 8.01 -6.04
N THR A 167 -10.45 7.25 -5.96
CA THR A 167 -9.32 7.39 -6.90
C THR A 167 -9.82 7.27 -8.34
N ARG A 168 -9.51 8.25 -9.18
CA ARG A 168 -9.79 8.23 -10.62
C ARG A 168 -8.67 7.48 -11.32
N ILE A 169 -9.02 6.57 -12.21
CA ILE A 169 -8.06 5.74 -12.97
C ILE A 169 -8.41 5.73 -14.45
N ILE A 170 -7.39 5.55 -15.29
CA ILE A 170 -7.54 5.40 -16.74
C ILE A 170 -6.97 4.04 -17.14
N PRO A 171 -7.82 2.99 -17.25
CA PRO A 171 -7.36 1.63 -17.51
C PRO A 171 -6.51 1.51 -18.77
N GLY A 172 -5.46 0.68 -18.73
CA GLY A 172 -4.62 0.37 -19.89
C GLY A 172 -3.50 1.38 -20.17
N THR A 173 -3.51 2.55 -19.52
CA THR A 173 -2.51 3.62 -19.79
C THR A 173 -1.08 3.27 -19.41
N HIS A 174 -0.87 2.28 -18.53
CA HIS A 174 0.46 1.76 -18.21
C HIS A 174 1.20 1.15 -19.41
N LYS A 175 0.48 0.85 -20.50
CA LYS A 175 1.02 0.33 -21.77
C LYS A 175 1.31 1.42 -22.81
N TRP A 176 0.99 2.68 -22.51
CA TRP A 176 1.20 3.79 -23.42
C TRP A 176 2.66 4.24 -23.40
N ASP A 177 3.10 4.84 -24.51
CA ASP A 177 4.48 5.27 -24.74
C ASP A 177 4.82 6.66 -24.18
N HIS A 178 3.89 7.28 -23.46
CA HIS A 178 4.01 8.61 -22.88
C HIS A 178 3.37 8.71 -21.51
N SER A 179 3.66 9.78 -20.78
CA SER A 179 3.05 10.15 -19.51
C SER A 179 1.94 11.18 -19.71
N PRO A 180 1.00 11.33 -18.75
CA PRO A 180 -0.02 12.37 -18.84
C PRO A 180 0.61 13.77 -18.76
N VAL A 181 -0.03 14.73 -19.42
CA VAL A 181 0.33 16.13 -19.29
C VAL A 181 -0.34 16.71 -18.04
N TYR A 182 0.44 17.25 -17.15
CA TYR A 182 -0.06 17.81 -15.89
C TYR A 182 -1.09 18.92 -16.13
N GLY A 183 -2.25 18.80 -15.46
CA GLY A 183 -3.35 19.76 -15.58
C GLY A 183 -4.25 19.58 -16.79
N GLN A 184 -3.94 18.66 -17.71
CA GLN A 184 -4.85 18.31 -18.80
C GLN A 184 -6.02 17.45 -18.25
N HIS A 185 -7.21 17.67 -18.81
CA HIS A 185 -8.38 16.84 -18.52
C HIS A 185 -8.31 15.52 -19.29
N TYR A 186 -8.65 14.42 -18.59
CA TYR A 186 -8.74 13.08 -19.16
C TYR A 186 -10.00 12.40 -18.67
N ASP A 187 -10.69 11.69 -19.54
CA ASP A 187 -11.79 10.82 -19.16
C ASP A 187 -11.24 9.68 -18.29
N SER A 188 -11.86 9.48 -17.15
CA SER A 188 -11.40 8.52 -16.14
C SER A 188 -12.57 7.92 -15.40
N ILE A 189 -12.40 6.76 -14.82
CA ILE A 189 -13.42 6.07 -14.02
C ILE A 189 -13.07 6.10 -12.53
N PRO A 190 -14.06 6.17 -11.61
CA PRO A 190 -13.81 6.05 -10.19
C PRO A 190 -13.49 4.58 -9.82
N ALA A 191 -12.45 4.36 -9.04
CA ALA A 191 -12.18 3.08 -8.40
C ALA A 191 -13.01 2.98 -7.11
N GLU A 192 -14.31 2.74 -7.26
CA GLU A 192 -15.20 2.58 -6.11
C GLU A 192 -14.94 1.27 -5.40
N MET A 193 -14.92 1.31 -4.08
CA MET A 193 -14.67 0.13 -3.25
C MET A 193 -15.18 0.33 -1.82
N PRO A 194 -15.69 -0.73 -1.17
CA PRO A 194 -16.11 -0.64 0.23
C PRO A 194 -14.91 -0.49 1.18
N LYS A 195 -15.15 0.08 2.35
CA LYS A 195 -14.22 0.12 3.49
C LYS A 195 -13.59 -1.26 3.70
N GLY A 196 -12.28 -1.30 3.92
CA GLY A 196 -11.53 -2.55 4.09
C GLY A 196 -11.02 -3.18 2.79
N SER A 197 -11.27 -2.55 1.64
CA SER A 197 -10.70 -2.96 0.36
C SER A 197 -9.39 -2.25 0.05
N VAL A 198 -8.62 -2.81 -0.87
CA VAL A 198 -7.35 -2.24 -1.34
C VAL A 198 -7.31 -2.20 -2.86
N LEU A 199 -7.17 -1.02 -3.42
CA LEU A 199 -6.82 -0.81 -4.83
C LEU A 199 -5.31 -0.96 -4.99
N ILE A 200 -4.85 -1.79 -5.93
CA ILE A 200 -3.43 -2.00 -6.25
C ILE A 200 -3.23 -1.69 -7.73
N TRP A 201 -2.17 -0.93 -8.08
CA TRP A 201 -1.93 -0.54 -9.46
C TRP A 201 -0.45 -0.46 -9.85
N HIS A 202 -0.21 -0.61 -11.15
CA HIS A 202 1.09 -0.39 -11.80
C HIS A 202 1.47 1.09 -11.75
N GLY A 203 2.69 1.44 -11.40
CA GLY A 203 3.13 2.82 -11.25
C GLY A 203 2.95 3.72 -12.49
N SER A 204 2.93 3.14 -13.69
CA SER A 204 2.64 3.87 -14.93
C SER A 204 1.14 4.06 -15.22
N LEU A 205 0.23 3.51 -14.41
CA LEU A 205 -1.20 3.74 -14.57
C LEU A 205 -1.53 5.21 -14.31
N TRP A 206 -2.24 5.85 -15.23
CA TRP A 206 -2.69 7.22 -15.05
C TRP A 206 -3.84 7.26 -14.07
N HIS A 207 -3.67 8.06 -13.01
CA HIS A 207 -4.64 8.15 -11.93
C HIS A 207 -4.58 9.52 -11.23
N GLY A 208 -5.50 9.74 -10.32
CA GLY A 208 -5.53 10.92 -9.45
C GLY A 208 -6.64 10.80 -8.40
N GLY A 209 -6.56 11.56 -7.32
CA GLY A 209 -7.66 11.65 -6.35
C GLY A 209 -8.90 12.27 -6.98
N GLY A 210 -10.08 11.71 -6.71
CA GLY A 210 -11.35 12.32 -7.09
C GLY A 210 -11.71 13.54 -6.23
N ALA A 211 -12.59 14.40 -6.71
CA ALA A 211 -13.15 15.49 -5.92
C ALA A 211 -14.11 14.95 -4.85
N ASN A 212 -14.01 15.45 -3.64
CA ASN A 212 -14.96 15.12 -2.58
C ASN A 212 -16.13 16.10 -2.59
N LYS A 213 -17.25 15.68 -3.21
CA LYS A 213 -18.49 16.46 -3.30
C LYS A 213 -19.50 16.09 -2.20
N SER A 214 -19.17 15.09 -1.38
CA SER A 214 -20.00 14.64 -0.26
C SER A 214 -19.82 15.54 0.97
N ASP A 215 -20.64 15.31 1.98
CA ASP A 215 -20.56 15.94 3.30
C ASP A 215 -19.64 15.18 4.28
N LYS A 216 -19.00 14.09 3.84
CA LYS A 216 -18.19 13.22 4.67
C LYS A 216 -16.73 13.21 4.24
N ARG A 217 -15.85 13.06 5.20
CA ARG A 217 -14.42 12.87 4.97
C ARG A 217 -14.13 11.48 4.42
N ARG A 218 -13.31 11.38 3.37
CA ARG A 218 -12.77 10.14 2.85
C ARG A 218 -11.38 9.90 3.41
N VAL A 219 -11.14 8.75 4.03
CA VAL A 219 -9.86 8.40 4.64
C VAL A 219 -9.25 7.18 3.97
N GLY A 220 -7.99 7.29 3.57
CA GLY A 220 -7.21 6.18 3.03
C GLY A 220 -5.74 6.25 3.42
N ILE A 221 -5.03 5.16 3.18
CA ILE A 221 -3.57 5.08 3.31
C ILE A 221 -3.00 4.71 1.94
N ALA A 222 -2.06 5.51 1.45
CA ALA A 222 -1.26 5.21 0.29
C ALA A 222 -0.01 4.44 0.75
N MET A 223 0.12 3.20 0.31
CA MET A 223 1.29 2.37 0.51
C MET A 223 1.94 2.13 -0.84
N ASN A 224 3.11 2.73 -1.05
CA ASN A 224 3.83 2.70 -2.29
C ASN A 224 5.03 1.77 -2.18
N TYR A 225 5.17 0.86 -3.17
CA TYR A 225 6.32 -0.03 -3.28
C TYR A 225 7.12 0.29 -4.54
N CYS A 226 8.42 0.01 -4.49
CA CYS A 226 9.30 0.07 -5.66
C CYS A 226 10.13 -1.20 -5.79
N ALA A 227 10.63 -1.46 -7.00
CA ALA A 227 11.58 -2.54 -7.24
C ALA A 227 12.84 -2.36 -6.40
N GLY A 228 13.46 -3.46 -5.97
CA GLY A 228 14.59 -3.45 -5.02
C GLY A 228 15.86 -2.76 -5.50
N TYR A 229 15.93 -2.39 -6.77
CA TYR A 229 17.01 -1.63 -7.39
C TYR A 229 16.64 -0.15 -7.65
N ILE A 230 15.45 0.28 -7.22
CA ILE A 230 14.96 1.66 -7.34
C ILE A 230 15.09 2.35 -5.99
N ARG A 231 15.52 3.62 -6.00
CA ARG A 231 15.58 4.42 -4.79
C ARG A 231 14.17 4.72 -4.28
N GLN A 232 13.92 4.48 -3.00
CA GLN A 232 12.67 4.76 -2.30
C GLN A 232 12.31 6.26 -2.36
N GLN A 233 11.05 6.58 -2.48
CA GLN A 233 10.53 7.95 -2.48
C GLN A 233 10.72 8.62 -1.11
N GLU A 234 10.39 7.93 -0.03
CA GLU A 234 10.78 8.29 1.33
C GLU A 234 12.01 7.46 1.73
N ASN A 235 13.02 8.08 2.29
CA ASN A 235 14.21 7.37 2.74
C ASN A 235 13.94 6.64 4.06
N GLN A 236 13.45 5.39 3.96
CA GLN A 236 13.07 4.58 5.12
C GLN A 236 14.25 4.31 6.07
N GLN A 237 15.45 4.12 5.52
CA GLN A 237 16.64 3.82 6.32
C GLN A 237 17.08 4.99 7.20
N LEU A 238 16.85 6.23 6.78
CA LEU A 238 17.18 7.44 7.54
C LEU A 238 15.96 8.04 8.25
N GLY A 239 14.76 7.84 7.72
CA GLY A 239 13.52 8.40 8.25
C GLY A 239 12.96 7.66 9.47
N ILE A 240 13.36 6.39 9.67
CA ILE A 240 12.91 5.57 10.80
C ILE A 240 14.08 5.40 11.78
N PRO A 241 13.89 5.69 13.09
CA PRO A 241 14.92 5.46 14.09
C PRO A 241 15.40 4.00 14.10
N LEU A 242 16.70 3.75 14.10
CA LEU A 242 17.27 2.39 14.06
C LEU A 242 16.76 1.49 15.20
N GLU A 243 16.57 2.05 16.39
CA GLU A 243 16.03 1.30 17.54
C GLU A 243 14.60 0.82 17.29
N LEU A 244 13.80 1.60 16.53
CA LEU A 244 12.48 1.15 16.11
C LEU A 244 12.57 0.07 15.05
N VAL A 245 13.48 0.21 14.06
CA VAL A 245 13.69 -0.81 13.02
C VAL A 245 14.12 -2.15 13.60
N LYS A 246 14.89 -2.17 14.70
CA LYS A 246 15.26 -3.40 15.41
C LYS A 246 14.04 -4.20 15.91
N SER A 247 12.94 -3.51 16.23
CA SER A 247 11.71 -4.14 16.68
C SER A 247 10.82 -4.67 15.54
N PHE A 248 11.14 -4.31 14.29
CA PHE A 248 10.38 -4.78 13.12
C PHE A 248 10.62 -6.26 12.88
N GLU A 249 9.59 -6.95 12.38
CA GLU A 249 9.78 -8.31 11.88
C GLU A 249 10.76 -8.34 10.69
N PRO A 250 11.43 -9.46 10.44
CA PRO A 250 12.48 -9.57 9.43
C PRO A 250 12.06 -9.09 8.04
N ARG A 251 10.84 -9.46 7.59
CA ARG A 251 10.35 -9.06 6.27
C ARG A 251 10.14 -7.54 6.16
N LEU A 252 9.63 -6.90 7.21
CA LEU A 252 9.49 -5.44 7.23
C LEU A 252 10.85 -4.73 7.21
N GLN A 253 11.86 -5.26 7.91
CA GLN A 253 13.22 -4.72 7.84
C GLN A 253 13.76 -4.78 6.40
N GLU A 254 13.55 -5.90 5.69
CA GLU A 254 13.95 -6.05 4.28
C GLU A 254 13.24 -5.05 3.38
N LEU A 255 11.92 -4.95 3.50
CA LEU A 255 11.11 -3.98 2.78
C LEU A 255 11.53 -2.53 3.04
N CYS A 256 12.03 -2.20 4.22
CA CYS A 256 12.59 -0.87 4.55
C CYS A 256 14.02 -0.66 4.02
N GLY A 257 14.60 -1.63 3.30
CA GLY A 257 15.93 -1.52 2.70
C GLY A 257 17.07 -2.04 3.58
N PHE A 258 16.76 -2.81 4.65
CA PHE A 258 17.77 -3.45 5.49
C PHE A 258 18.19 -4.85 4.99
N GLY A 259 17.65 -5.30 3.85
CA GLY A 259 18.14 -6.44 3.06
C GLY A 259 19.18 -6.04 2.03
N ALA A 260 19.49 -6.96 1.11
CA ALA A 260 20.28 -6.70 -0.08
C ALA A 260 19.60 -7.38 -1.29
N TYR A 261 19.19 -6.58 -2.26
CA TYR A 261 18.50 -7.06 -3.45
C TYR A 261 19.43 -7.95 -4.28
N ARG A 262 18.97 -9.17 -4.59
CA ARG A 262 19.72 -10.19 -5.30
C ARG A 262 21.14 -10.39 -4.76
N ASN A 263 21.30 -10.32 -3.44
CA ASN A 263 22.55 -10.50 -2.72
C ASN A 263 23.67 -9.52 -3.10
N LEU A 264 23.31 -8.39 -3.75
CA LEU A 264 24.26 -7.40 -4.26
C LEU A 264 23.87 -5.97 -3.92
N ILE A 265 22.70 -5.49 -4.38
CA ILE A 265 22.37 -4.07 -4.31
C ILE A 265 21.91 -3.71 -2.89
N GLY A 266 22.49 -2.63 -2.32
CA GLY A 266 22.16 -2.13 -0.98
C GLY A 266 23.02 -2.70 0.14
N HIS A 267 24.08 -3.48 -0.15
CA HIS A 267 24.98 -4.03 0.86
C HIS A 267 25.87 -2.95 1.52
N ILE A 268 26.34 -3.23 2.74
CA ILE A 268 27.38 -2.47 3.45
C ILE A 268 28.55 -3.43 3.68
N ASP A 269 29.70 -3.20 3.03
CA ASP A 269 30.89 -4.07 3.12
C ASP A 269 30.55 -5.56 2.94
N LYS A 270 29.83 -5.91 1.88
CA LYS A 270 29.40 -7.28 1.54
C LYS A 270 28.46 -7.93 2.57
N LYS A 271 27.84 -7.15 3.45
CA LYS A 271 26.81 -7.60 4.41
C LYS A 271 25.52 -6.83 4.21
N THR A 272 24.40 -7.37 4.64
CA THR A 272 23.14 -6.62 4.64
C THR A 272 23.23 -5.45 5.63
N PRO A 273 22.49 -4.35 5.39
CA PRO A 273 22.35 -3.29 6.40
C PRO A 273 21.83 -3.80 7.74
N ALA A 274 20.96 -4.81 7.77
CA ALA A 274 20.50 -5.44 9.01
C ALA A 274 21.65 -6.04 9.81
N GLN A 275 22.56 -6.76 9.17
CA GLN A 275 23.74 -7.33 9.85
C GLN A 275 24.67 -6.24 10.37
N ARG A 276 24.87 -5.15 9.63
CA ARG A 276 25.82 -4.08 9.99
C ARG A 276 25.27 -3.11 11.02
N LEU A 277 23.98 -2.75 10.90
CA LEU A 277 23.39 -1.66 11.68
C LEU A 277 22.49 -2.14 12.81
N LEU A 278 21.85 -3.31 12.63
CA LEU A 278 20.92 -3.83 13.63
C LEU A 278 21.54 -4.95 14.50
N GLY A 279 22.72 -5.45 14.13
CA GLY A 279 23.38 -6.56 14.83
C GLY A 279 22.65 -7.90 14.66
N VAL A 280 21.86 -8.06 13.59
CA VAL A 280 21.11 -9.29 13.31
C VAL A 280 22.00 -10.27 12.57
N GLU A 281 22.21 -11.45 13.13
CA GLU A 281 22.84 -12.55 12.39
C GLU A 281 21.79 -13.19 11.49
N ARG A 282 22.03 -13.13 10.16
CA ARG A 282 21.23 -13.80 9.14
C ARG A 282 22.16 -14.59 8.23
N ASP A 283 21.68 -15.75 7.79
CA ASP A 283 22.34 -16.50 6.74
C ASP A 283 22.21 -15.70 5.42
N PHE A 284 23.26 -14.98 5.08
CA PHE A 284 23.35 -14.17 3.88
C PHE A 284 24.64 -14.52 3.15
N ARG A 285 24.50 -14.99 1.92
CA ARG A 285 25.61 -15.19 1.01
C ARG A 285 25.61 -14.09 -0.03
N SER A 286 26.66 -13.29 -0.04
CA SER A 286 26.86 -12.30 -1.10
C SER A 286 27.27 -13.01 -2.39
N ILE A 287 27.13 -12.32 -3.52
CA ILE A 287 27.62 -12.85 -4.81
C ILE A 287 29.15 -13.10 -4.80
N TRP A 288 29.88 -12.54 -3.82
CA TRP A 288 31.33 -12.73 -3.68
C TRP A 288 31.70 -13.96 -2.83
N ASP A 289 30.73 -14.64 -2.24
CA ASP A 289 30.90 -15.84 -1.42
C ASP A 289 30.63 -17.14 -2.24
N ALA A 290 30.40 -17.00 -3.55
CA ALA A 290 30.10 -18.08 -4.49
C ALA A 290 31.37 -18.78 -5.00
#